data_7c87f2f72a4c5eaafbfca24f07190e3d
#
_entry.id   7c87f2f72a4c5eaafbfca24f07190e3d
#
_cell.length_a   1.000
_cell.length_b   1.000
_cell.length_c   1.000
_cell.angle_alpha   90.00
_cell.angle_beta   90.00
_cell.angle_gamma   90.00
#
_symmetry.space_group_name_H-M   'P 1'
#
loop_
_entity.id
_entity.type
_entity.pdbx_description
1 polymer ?
#
loop_
_entity_poly.entity_id
_entity_poly.type
_entity_poly.pdbx_seq_one_letter_code
_entity_poly.pdbx_strand_id
1 'polypeptide(L)'
;DSSTSRGLGDVYKRQMSVCDPVNGMHSLFKHALDKQIFAEAPICGFHDAWENSYISDFKSKLEANSQNIAAVIIEPVMQGAGGLNFYSPFYMQEIRKLCDSYDVLLIADEIATGFGRTGKLFACEWSDISPDILCLGKALTGGYMTLAATLCTSKISDTICSGGSGVFMHGPTYMGNPLACSVANASIDLLLSADWQTTILQMNTQLKDQLSGLVEHRSVKDVRCLGAIGVIEMLEEIDIGKIQKEFVSEGIWIRPFDKRIYLMPPYNISAEDLKKLTNGIIRVVNRLY
;
A
#
# COMPACT_ATOMS: atom_id res chain seq x y z
N ASP A 1 -24.24 23.36 4.24
CA ASP A 1 -23.68 23.23 5.57
C ASP A 1 -22.16 23.04 5.50
N SER A 2 -21.44 24.02 5.98
CA SER A 2 -19.97 24.07 5.91
C SER A 2 -19.27 23.00 6.76
N SER A 3 -19.95 22.36 7.69
CA SER A 3 -19.36 21.37 8.60
C SER A 3 -19.17 20.01 7.93
N THR A 4 -20.09 19.59 7.10
CA THR A 4 -20.02 18.31 6.37
C THR A 4 -19.00 18.36 5.23
N SER A 5 -18.89 19.52 4.56
CA SER A 5 -17.88 19.74 3.53
C SER A 5 -16.44 19.87 4.10
N ARG A 6 -16.30 20.32 5.35
CA ARG A 6 -14.99 20.39 6.01
C ARG A 6 -14.42 19.01 6.33
N GLY A 7 -15.25 18.05 6.79
CA GLY A 7 -14.80 16.69 7.09
C GLY A 7 -14.30 15.96 5.84
N LEU A 8 -15.04 15.99 4.75
CA LEU A 8 -14.63 15.41 3.47
C LEU A 8 -13.44 16.17 2.86
N GLY A 9 -13.44 17.51 2.92
CA GLY A 9 -12.35 18.33 2.41
C GLY A 9 -11.03 18.08 3.14
N ASP A 10 -11.03 17.88 4.45
CA ASP A 10 -9.83 17.60 5.22
C ASP A 10 -9.25 16.22 4.90
N VAL A 11 -10.08 15.19 4.81
CA VAL A 11 -9.63 13.82 4.47
C VAL A 11 -8.98 13.83 3.07
N TYR A 12 -9.64 14.38 2.06
CA TYR A 12 -9.09 14.42 0.70
C TYR A 12 -7.86 15.32 0.59
N LYS A 13 -7.85 16.48 1.20
CA LYS A 13 -6.70 17.38 1.19
C LYS A 13 -5.48 16.76 1.86
N ARG A 14 -5.64 16.15 3.03
CA ARG A 14 -4.54 15.53 3.77
C ARG A 14 -4.00 14.31 3.04
N GLN A 15 -4.85 13.42 2.56
CA GLN A 15 -4.42 12.27 1.77
C GLN A 15 -3.70 12.71 0.48
N MET A 16 -4.27 13.67 -0.26
CA MET A 16 -3.63 14.18 -1.47
C MET A 16 -2.29 14.86 -1.20
N SER A 17 -2.11 15.49 -0.03
CA SER A 17 -0.85 16.16 0.31
C SER A 17 0.31 15.20 0.57
N VAL A 18 0.04 13.93 0.88
CA VAL A 18 1.02 12.88 1.17
C VAL A 18 1.05 11.75 0.13
N CYS A 19 0.20 11.79 -0.91
CA CYS A 19 0.26 10.79 -1.97
C CYS A 19 1.44 11.05 -2.92
N ASP A 20 1.77 10.06 -3.76
CA ASP A 20 2.87 10.16 -4.72
C ASP A 20 2.77 11.45 -5.55
N PRO A 21 3.82 12.29 -5.57
CA PRO A 21 3.77 13.62 -6.21
C PRO A 21 3.75 13.56 -7.74
N VAL A 22 4.11 12.42 -8.35
CA VAL A 22 4.13 12.22 -9.81
C VAL A 22 2.85 11.53 -10.28
N ASN A 23 2.53 10.38 -9.68
CA ASN A 23 1.41 9.53 -10.09
C ASN A 23 0.13 9.76 -9.27
N GLY A 24 0.21 10.55 -8.21
CA GLY A 24 -0.92 10.87 -7.34
C GLY A 24 -1.78 12.02 -7.88
N MET A 25 -2.83 12.36 -7.12
CA MET A 25 -3.78 13.43 -7.47
C MET A 25 -3.25 14.86 -7.21
N HIS A 26 -1.97 15.01 -6.92
CA HIS A 26 -1.32 16.27 -6.56
C HIS A 26 -1.40 17.33 -7.68
N SER A 27 -1.18 16.92 -8.92
CA SER A 27 -0.99 17.84 -10.05
C SER A 27 -2.19 18.77 -10.27
N LEU A 28 -3.41 18.27 -10.05
CA LEU A 28 -4.65 19.03 -10.22
C LEU A 28 -4.90 20.02 -9.08
N PHE A 29 -4.40 19.75 -7.87
CA PHE A 29 -4.72 20.49 -6.65
C PHE A 29 -3.52 21.07 -5.91
N LYS A 30 -2.33 21.07 -6.54
CA LYS A 30 -1.06 21.48 -5.91
C LYS A 30 -1.07 22.85 -5.23
N HIS A 31 -1.94 23.75 -5.65
CA HIS A 31 -2.08 25.11 -5.06
C HIS A 31 -2.98 25.13 -3.82
N ALA A 32 -3.77 24.07 -3.61
CA ALA A 32 -4.70 23.95 -2.48
C ALA A 32 -4.21 22.98 -1.39
N LEU A 33 -3.08 22.31 -1.64
CA LEU A 33 -2.50 21.32 -0.75
C LEU A 33 -1.35 21.89 0.07
N ASP A 34 -1.23 21.45 1.31
CA ASP A 34 -0.06 21.72 2.13
C ASP A 34 1.18 21.07 1.49
N LYS A 35 2.29 21.80 1.47
CA LYS A 35 3.54 21.27 0.97
C LYS A 35 4.17 20.36 2.02
N GLN A 36 4.38 19.10 1.66
CA GLN A 36 5.12 18.13 2.46
C GLN A 36 6.55 17.97 1.94
N ILE A 37 7.42 17.38 2.76
CA ILE A 37 8.77 17.00 2.37
C ILE A 37 8.71 15.56 1.86
N PHE A 38 9.04 15.36 0.59
CA PHE A 38 9.09 14.04 -0.02
C PHE A 38 10.53 13.55 -0.08
N ALA A 39 10.76 12.35 0.44
CA ALA A 39 11.97 11.59 0.18
C ALA A 39 11.87 10.86 -1.17
N GLU A 40 13.02 10.55 -1.77
CA GLU A 40 13.06 9.68 -2.95
C GLU A 40 12.50 8.29 -2.61
N ALA A 41 11.83 7.67 -3.59
CA ALA A 41 11.32 6.33 -3.42
C ALA A 41 12.47 5.33 -3.17
N PRO A 42 12.28 4.33 -2.30
CA PRO A 42 13.28 3.29 -2.10
C PRO A 42 13.64 2.59 -3.41
N ILE A 43 14.92 2.54 -3.75
CA ILE A 43 15.43 1.89 -4.96
C ILE A 43 15.94 0.47 -4.71
N CYS A 44 16.16 0.09 -3.44
CA CYS A 44 16.55 -1.27 -3.06
C CYS A 44 15.38 -2.25 -3.24
N GLY A 45 15.54 -3.31 -4.01
CA GLY A 45 14.56 -4.37 -4.16
C GLY A 45 14.32 -5.14 -2.85
N PHE A 46 13.20 -5.86 -2.76
CA PHE A 46 12.79 -6.55 -1.53
C PHE A 46 13.84 -7.56 -1.00
N HIS A 47 14.57 -8.19 -1.89
CA HIS A 47 15.58 -9.21 -1.55
C HIS A 47 17.03 -8.71 -1.75
N ASP A 48 17.21 -7.44 -2.08
CA ASP A 48 18.54 -6.89 -2.31
C ASP A 48 19.36 -6.83 -1.02
N ALA A 49 20.67 -6.99 -1.16
CA ALA A 49 21.58 -6.74 -0.07
C ALA A 49 21.49 -5.26 0.35
N TRP A 50 21.51 -5.00 1.66
CA TRP A 50 21.41 -3.65 2.17
C TRP A 50 22.68 -2.84 1.92
N GLU A 51 22.50 -1.60 1.43
CA GLU A 51 23.55 -0.59 1.34
C GLU A 51 23.09 0.71 2.00
N ASN A 52 23.97 1.32 2.77
CA ASN A 52 23.67 2.59 3.48
C ASN A 52 23.33 3.76 2.53
N SER A 53 23.75 3.67 1.29
CA SER A 53 23.41 4.63 0.24
C SER A 53 21.90 4.73 -0.02
N TYR A 54 21.15 3.66 0.16
CA TYR A 54 19.71 3.61 -0.11
C TYR A 54 18.88 4.52 0.79
N ILE A 55 19.34 4.82 2.01
CA ILE A 55 18.62 5.69 2.96
C ILE A 55 19.14 7.14 2.96
N SER A 56 20.14 7.47 2.15
CA SER A 56 20.87 8.74 2.24
C SER A 56 20.01 9.97 1.98
N ASP A 57 19.12 9.94 1.00
CA ASP A 57 18.21 11.06 0.69
C ASP A 57 17.24 11.30 1.86
N PHE A 58 16.59 10.24 2.33
CA PHE A 58 15.67 10.31 3.47
C PHE A 58 16.39 10.88 4.71
N LYS A 59 17.55 10.34 5.04
CA LYS A 59 18.37 10.78 6.17
C LYS A 59 18.73 12.25 6.06
N SER A 60 19.23 12.69 4.92
CA SER A 60 19.62 14.10 4.70
C SER A 60 18.43 15.06 4.86
N LYS A 61 17.26 14.68 4.34
CA LYS A 61 16.03 15.49 4.45
C LYS A 61 15.53 15.55 5.90
N LEU A 62 15.59 14.44 6.61
CA LEU A 62 15.21 14.38 8.02
C LEU A 62 16.15 15.23 8.88
N GLU A 63 17.47 15.09 8.71
CA GLU A 63 18.48 15.87 9.41
C GLU A 63 18.30 17.38 9.21
N ALA A 64 18.09 17.80 7.96
CA ALA A 64 17.94 19.21 7.61
C ALA A 64 16.64 19.84 8.14
N ASN A 65 15.61 19.04 8.43
CA ASN A 65 14.26 19.54 8.72
C ASN A 65 13.65 18.98 10.01
N SER A 66 14.39 18.25 10.83
CA SER A 66 13.86 17.53 12.00
C SER A 66 13.03 18.39 12.95
N GLN A 67 13.39 19.66 13.12
CA GLN A 67 12.66 20.61 13.98
C GLN A 67 11.27 21.00 13.42
N ASN A 68 10.99 20.71 12.14
CA ASN A 68 9.76 21.05 11.46
C ASN A 68 8.96 19.81 11.03
N ILE A 69 9.45 18.60 11.31
CA ILE A 69 8.81 17.34 10.96
C ILE A 69 8.15 16.74 12.20
N ALA A 70 6.85 16.61 12.19
CA ALA A 70 6.10 15.93 13.26
C ALA A 70 6.07 14.42 13.06
N ALA A 71 5.98 13.97 11.81
CA ALA A 71 5.84 12.55 11.49
C ALA A 71 6.36 12.23 10.09
N VAL A 72 6.75 10.98 9.91
CA VAL A 72 7.01 10.34 8.61
C VAL A 72 5.87 9.39 8.30
N ILE A 73 5.32 9.44 7.08
CA ILE A 73 4.32 8.47 6.61
C ILE A 73 4.88 7.66 5.44
N ILE A 74 4.69 6.35 5.48
CA ILE A 74 5.17 5.43 4.45
C ILE A 74 4.30 4.19 4.36
N GLU A 75 4.11 3.67 3.14
CA GLU A 75 3.53 2.33 2.91
C GLU A 75 4.63 1.27 3.14
N PRO A 76 4.48 0.34 4.11
CA PRO A 76 5.52 -0.64 4.42
C PRO A 76 5.75 -1.65 3.29
N VAL A 77 7.00 -1.85 2.92
CA VAL A 77 7.57 -2.80 1.96
C VAL A 77 6.97 -2.79 0.54
N MET A 78 5.86 -2.09 0.32
CA MET A 78 5.24 -1.94 -0.99
C MET A 78 4.60 -0.56 -1.14
N GLN A 79 5.03 0.18 -2.12
CA GLN A 79 4.38 1.43 -2.52
C GLN A 79 3.27 1.12 -3.53
N GLY A 80 2.00 1.39 -3.19
CA GLY A 80 0.86 1.09 -4.06
C GLY A 80 0.81 2.01 -5.28
N ALA A 81 0.29 3.22 -5.12
CA ALA A 81 0.15 4.21 -6.21
C ALA A 81 1.52 4.68 -6.76
N GLY A 82 2.59 4.61 -5.98
CA GLY A 82 3.96 4.91 -6.39
C GLY A 82 4.58 3.89 -7.36
N GLY A 83 3.81 2.91 -7.85
CA GLY A 83 4.26 2.00 -8.91
C GLY A 83 4.29 0.52 -8.54
N LEU A 84 3.66 0.13 -7.45
CA LEU A 84 3.68 -1.26 -6.93
C LEU A 84 5.12 -1.77 -6.73
N ASN A 85 5.98 -0.89 -6.23
CA ASN A 85 7.39 -1.19 -6.00
C ASN A 85 7.54 -1.92 -4.66
N PHE A 86 8.15 -3.09 -4.68
CA PHE A 86 8.54 -3.80 -3.47
C PHE A 86 9.95 -3.38 -3.10
N TYR A 87 10.15 -3.01 -1.85
CA TYR A 87 11.45 -2.56 -1.37
C TYR A 87 11.89 -3.30 -0.09
N SER A 88 13.18 -3.25 0.17
CA SER A 88 13.81 -4.01 1.25
C SER A 88 13.21 -3.67 2.62
N PRO A 89 12.87 -4.67 3.44
CA PRO A 89 12.49 -4.48 4.84
C PRO A 89 13.51 -3.69 5.67
N PHE A 90 14.79 -3.77 5.33
CA PHE A 90 15.86 -3.01 6.00
C PHE A 90 15.66 -1.50 5.86
N TYR A 91 15.07 -1.03 4.76
CA TYR A 91 14.74 0.39 4.59
C TYR A 91 13.79 0.89 5.68
N MET A 92 12.77 0.11 6.01
CA MET A 92 11.82 0.43 7.09
C MET A 92 12.49 0.39 8.47
N GLN A 93 13.42 -0.55 8.70
CA GLN A 93 14.18 -0.60 9.95
C GLN A 93 15.02 0.65 10.14
N GLU A 94 15.68 1.13 9.09
CA GLU A 94 16.49 2.35 9.15
C GLU A 94 15.61 3.59 9.33
N ILE A 95 14.45 3.67 8.66
CA ILE A 95 13.48 4.74 8.91
C ILE A 95 13.06 4.76 10.38
N ARG A 96 12.72 3.60 10.98
CA ARG A 96 12.32 3.54 12.40
C ARG A 96 13.43 4.06 13.31
N LYS A 97 14.66 3.59 13.13
CA LYS A 97 15.83 4.06 13.89
C LYS A 97 16.05 5.57 13.77
N LEU A 98 15.93 6.10 12.56
CA LEU A 98 16.06 7.53 12.32
C LEU A 98 14.93 8.32 12.96
N CYS A 99 13.69 7.89 12.83
CA CYS A 99 12.54 8.50 13.50
C CYS A 99 12.72 8.54 15.02
N ASP A 100 13.17 7.45 15.63
CA ASP A 100 13.46 7.39 17.07
C ASP A 100 14.58 8.34 17.47
N SER A 101 15.64 8.44 16.65
CA SER A 101 16.80 9.31 16.93
C SER A 101 16.47 10.79 16.90
N TYR A 102 15.46 11.18 16.14
CA TYR A 102 15.03 12.57 15.97
C TYR A 102 13.71 12.91 16.69
N ASP A 103 13.15 11.96 17.47
CA ASP A 103 11.84 12.09 18.14
C ASP A 103 10.72 12.48 17.15
N VAL A 104 10.71 11.85 15.98
CA VAL A 104 9.72 12.01 14.93
C VAL A 104 8.83 10.78 14.88
N LEU A 105 7.52 10.94 14.78
CA LEU A 105 6.58 9.83 14.74
C LEU A 105 6.66 9.08 13.40
N LEU A 106 6.50 7.75 13.45
CA LEU A 106 6.37 6.91 12.27
C LEU A 106 4.92 6.49 12.07
N ILE A 107 4.37 6.83 10.92
CA ILE A 107 3.03 6.42 10.48
C ILE A 107 3.20 5.36 9.39
N ALA A 108 2.71 4.15 9.64
CA ALA A 108 2.65 3.10 8.63
C ALA A 108 1.28 3.08 7.94
N ASP A 109 1.27 3.29 6.64
CA ASP A 109 0.07 3.14 5.82
C ASP A 109 -0.06 1.68 5.34
N GLU A 110 -0.79 0.90 6.10
CA GLU A 110 -1.09 -0.51 5.80
C GLU A 110 -2.46 -0.70 5.12
N ILE A 111 -3.03 0.37 4.56
CA ILE A 111 -4.34 0.30 3.90
C ILE A 111 -4.32 -0.70 2.74
N ALA A 112 -3.20 -0.80 2.01
CA ALA A 112 -3.07 -1.75 0.90
C ALA A 112 -2.32 -3.04 1.28
N THR A 113 -1.45 -2.99 2.28
CA THR A 113 -0.51 -4.07 2.63
C THR A 113 -0.97 -4.95 3.77
N GLY A 114 -1.89 -4.47 4.60
CA GLY A 114 -2.38 -5.18 5.77
C GLY A 114 -3.23 -6.42 5.47
N PHE A 115 -3.53 -7.14 6.53
CA PHE A 115 -4.39 -8.33 6.54
C PHE A 115 -3.89 -9.47 5.63
N GLY A 116 -2.58 -9.73 5.62
CA GLY A 116 -2.01 -10.87 4.93
C GLY A 116 -1.51 -10.59 3.51
N ARG A 117 -1.81 -9.43 2.92
CA ARG A 117 -1.56 -9.14 1.50
C ARG A 117 -0.13 -9.40 1.04
N THR A 118 0.86 -9.05 1.86
CA THR A 118 2.29 -9.24 1.55
C THR A 118 2.87 -10.56 2.06
N GLY A 119 2.06 -11.40 2.72
CA GLY A 119 2.51 -12.66 3.35
C GLY A 119 2.75 -12.58 4.86
N LYS A 120 2.63 -11.40 5.45
CA LYS A 120 2.56 -11.14 6.90
C LYS A 120 1.21 -10.53 7.23
N LEU A 121 0.72 -10.64 8.48
CA LEU A 121 -0.56 -10.04 8.86
C LEU A 121 -0.52 -8.52 8.62
N PHE A 122 0.55 -7.89 9.04
CA PHE A 122 0.90 -6.51 8.69
C PHE A 122 2.30 -6.46 8.08
N ALA A 123 2.49 -5.63 7.05
CA ALA A 123 3.74 -5.57 6.32
C ALA A 123 4.92 -5.05 7.18
N CYS A 124 4.64 -4.29 8.24
CA CYS A 124 5.64 -3.89 9.23
C CYS A 124 6.37 -5.09 9.88
N GLU A 125 5.73 -6.26 9.95
CA GLU A 125 6.33 -7.49 10.49
C GLU A 125 7.53 -8.00 9.67
N TRP A 126 7.61 -7.66 8.37
CA TRP A 126 8.78 -7.98 7.56
C TRP A 126 10.05 -7.29 8.07
N SER A 127 9.88 -6.14 8.68
CA SER A 127 10.95 -5.28 9.20
C SER A 127 11.14 -5.42 10.71
N ASP A 128 10.32 -6.23 11.38
CA ASP A 128 10.31 -6.38 12.84
C ASP A 128 10.22 -5.03 13.57
N ILE A 129 9.33 -4.14 13.08
CA ILE A 129 9.11 -2.82 13.66
C ILE A 129 7.64 -2.63 14.06
N SER A 130 7.42 -1.72 15.02
CA SER A 130 6.11 -1.18 15.35
C SER A 130 6.08 0.31 15.01
N PRO A 131 5.08 0.78 14.23
CA PRO A 131 4.88 2.19 14.00
C PRO A 131 4.25 2.87 15.23
N ASP A 132 4.33 4.19 15.30
CA ASP A 132 3.62 4.98 16.32
C ASP A 132 2.13 5.10 15.96
N ILE A 133 1.84 5.18 14.66
CA ILE A 133 0.48 5.23 14.10
C ILE A 133 0.38 4.22 12.96
N LEU A 134 -0.72 3.47 12.93
CA LEU A 134 -1.01 2.46 11.91
C LEU A 134 -2.35 2.78 11.23
N CYS A 135 -2.33 2.96 9.90
CA CYS A 135 -3.52 3.19 9.12
C CYS A 135 -4.00 1.89 8.46
N LEU A 136 -5.26 1.53 8.65
CA LEU A 136 -5.89 0.32 8.14
C LEU A 136 -7.14 0.64 7.32
N GLY A 137 -7.41 -0.17 6.30
CA GLY A 137 -8.60 -0.02 5.46
C GLY A 137 -8.74 -1.19 4.48
N LYS A 138 -9.40 -0.99 3.36
CA LYS A 138 -9.60 -2.00 2.29
C LYS A 138 -9.99 -3.38 2.82
N ALA A 139 -9.00 -4.29 3.01
CA ALA A 139 -9.22 -5.65 3.49
C ALA A 139 -9.80 -5.73 4.90
N LEU A 140 -9.79 -4.66 5.67
CA LEU A 140 -10.38 -4.57 7.00
C LEU A 140 -11.84 -5.09 7.02
N THR A 141 -12.60 -4.81 5.97
CA THR A 141 -14.01 -5.25 5.84
C THR A 141 -14.22 -6.34 4.79
N GLY A 142 -13.14 -6.94 4.27
CA GLY A 142 -13.24 -7.94 3.20
C GLY A 142 -13.89 -7.43 1.90
N GLY A 143 -13.99 -6.11 1.73
CA GLY A 143 -14.61 -5.47 0.57
C GLY A 143 -16.13 -5.28 0.65
N TYR A 144 -16.77 -5.64 1.74
CA TYR A 144 -18.23 -5.53 1.91
C TYR A 144 -18.70 -4.13 2.25
N MET A 145 -17.90 -3.37 2.96
CA MET A 145 -18.24 -1.99 3.38
C MET A 145 -17.00 -1.09 3.40
N THR A 146 -17.24 0.20 3.29
CA THR A 146 -16.20 1.21 3.48
C THR A 146 -15.99 1.44 4.97
N LEU A 147 -14.80 1.11 5.46
CA LEU A 147 -14.34 1.41 6.81
C LEU A 147 -12.82 1.58 6.79
N ALA A 148 -12.33 2.48 7.62
CA ALA A 148 -10.91 2.63 7.92
C ALA A 148 -10.73 2.72 9.44
N ALA A 149 -9.56 2.34 9.91
CA ALA A 149 -9.15 2.50 11.29
C ALA A 149 -7.76 3.11 11.35
N THR A 150 -7.54 3.99 12.31
CA THR A 150 -6.23 4.52 12.65
C THR A 150 -5.93 4.12 14.08
N LEU A 151 -4.91 3.32 14.27
CA LEU A 151 -4.43 2.89 15.57
C LEU A 151 -3.23 3.76 15.95
N CYS A 152 -3.05 4.01 17.23
CA CYS A 152 -1.87 4.69 17.74
C CYS A 152 -1.42 4.10 19.07
N THR A 153 -0.19 4.40 19.46
CA THR A 153 0.33 4.04 20.78
C THR A 153 -0.39 4.80 21.88
N SER A 154 -0.39 4.25 23.11
CA SER A 154 -0.95 4.92 24.30
C SER A 154 -0.29 6.29 24.51
N LYS A 155 1.01 6.42 24.27
CA LYS A 155 1.73 7.70 24.38
C LYS A 155 1.05 8.80 23.55
N ILE A 156 0.62 8.49 22.31
CA ILE A 156 -0.06 9.46 21.44
C ILE A 156 -1.46 9.77 21.95
N SER A 157 -2.26 8.74 22.24
CA SER A 157 -3.63 8.95 22.73
C SER A 157 -3.66 9.75 24.03
N ASP A 158 -2.78 9.41 24.97
CA ASP A 158 -2.69 10.09 26.27
C ASP A 158 -2.23 11.55 26.09
N THR A 159 -1.28 11.80 25.19
CA THR A 159 -0.84 13.18 24.88
C THR A 159 -1.98 14.02 24.30
N ILE A 160 -2.77 13.46 23.38
CA ILE A 160 -3.92 14.16 22.79
C ILE A 160 -5.01 14.40 23.85
N CYS A 161 -5.33 13.36 24.64
CA CYS A 161 -6.40 13.44 25.66
C CYS A 161 -6.01 14.29 26.87
N SER A 162 -4.72 14.46 27.15
CA SER A 162 -4.22 15.35 28.21
C SER A 162 -4.04 16.80 27.74
N GLY A 163 -4.17 17.05 26.43
CA GLY A 163 -4.04 18.38 25.85
C GLY A 163 -5.22 19.30 26.18
N GLY A 164 -5.15 20.55 25.71
CA GLY A 164 -6.10 21.61 26.07
C GLY A 164 -7.58 21.35 25.78
N SER A 165 -7.92 20.46 24.81
CA SER A 165 -9.31 20.05 24.54
C SER A 165 -9.76 18.84 25.36
N GLY A 166 -8.84 18.08 25.94
CA GLY A 166 -9.13 16.84 26.65
C GLY A 166 -9.63 15.68 25.79
N VAL A 167 -9.82 15.91 24.49
CA VAL A 167 -10.34 14.92 23.54
C VAL A 167 -9.74 15.14 22.14
N PHE A 168 -9.69 14.07 21.36
CA PHE A 168 -9.36 14.17 19.94
C PHE A 168 -10.57 14.71 19.15
N MET A 169 -10.48 15.96 18.71
CA MET A 169 -11.56 16.70 18.06
C MET A 169 -11.78 16.27 16.60
N HIS A 170 -11.98 14.98 16.36
CA HIS A 170 -12.31 14.40 15.08
C HIS A 170 -13.41 13.35 15.23
N GLY A 171 -14.57 13.62 14.68
CA GLY A 171 -15.76 12.77 14.83
C GLY A 171 -16.72 12.91 13.64
N PRO A 172 -16.43 12.33 12.46
CA PRO A 172 -17.41 12.22 11.38
C PRO A 172 -18.70 11.54 11.87
N THR A 173 -19.84 11.98 11.36
CA THR A 173 -21.19 11.56 11.84
C THR A 173 -21.36 10.03 11.91
N TYR A 174 -20.79 9.30 10.97
CA TYR A 174 -20.88 7.82 10.89
C TYR A 174 -19.59 7.11 11.32
N MET A 175 -18.69 7.79 12.02
CA MET A 175 -17.49 7.16 12.57
C MET A 175 -17.89 6.02 13.52
N GLY A 176 -17.22 4.86 13.37
CA GLY A 176 -17.47 3.70 14.22
C GLY A 176 -18.87 3.12 14.08
N ASN A 177 -19.54 3.26 12.90
CA ASN A 177 -20.88 2.72 12.76
C ASN A 177 -20.90 1.21 13.02
N PRO A 178 -21.92 0.73 13.80
CA PRO A 178 -21.94 -0.66 14.28
C PRO A 178 -21.94 -1.71 13.17
N LEU A 179 -22.60 -1.43 12.05
CA LEU A 179 -22.67 -2.37 10.92
C LEU A 179 -21.28 -2.58 10.30
N ALA A 180 -20.56 -1.52 10.00
CA ALA A 180 -19.22 -1.63 9.41
C ALA A 180 -18.22 -2.26 10.39
N CYS A 181 -18.32 -1.94 11.69
CA CYS A 181 -17.49 -2.57 12.73
C CYS A 181 -17.80 -4.06 12.86
N SER A 182 -19.07 -4.46 12.80
CA SER A 182 -19.45 -5.87 12.80
C SER A 182 -18.90 -6.63 11.58
N VAL A 183 -18.97 -6.02 10.39
CA VAL A 183 -18.39 -6.59 9.17
C VAL A 183 -16.87 -6.71 9.30
N ALA A 184 -16.18 -5.70 9.86
CA ALA A 184 -14.75 -5.75 10.07
C ALA A 184 -14.35 -6.88 11.03
N ASN A 185 -15.04 -7.03 12.16
CA ASN A 185 -14.80 -8.13 13.08
C ASN A 185 -14.99 -9.49 12.40
N ALA A 186 -16.11 -9.69 11.69
CA ALA A 186 -16.37 -10.93 10.97
C ALA A 186 -15.30 -11.22 9.89
N SER A 187 -14.81 -10.19 9.19
CA SER A 187 -13.74 -10.33 8.20
C SER A 187 -12.41 -10.75 8.84
N ILE A 188 -12.05 -10.15 9.98
CA ILE A 188 -10.85 -10.49 10.74
C ILE A 188 -10.95 -11.91 11.29
N ASP A 189 -12.08 -12.27 11.93
CA ASP A 189 -12.31 -13.61 12.48
C ASP A 189 -12.21 -14.68 11.39
N LEU A 190 -12.80 -14.42 10.21
CA LEU A 190 -12.73 -15.33 9.07
C LEU A 190 -11.28 -15.52 8.59
N LEU A 191 -10.51 -14.44 8.50
CA LEU A 191 -9.10 -14.52 8.11
C LEU A 191 -8.30 -15.33 9.14
N LEU A 192 -8.44 -15.00 10.43
CA LEU A 192 -7.63 -15.60 11.49
C LEU A 192 -8.03 -17.06 11.79
N SER A 193 -9.26 -17.47 11.46
CA SER A 193 -9.70 -18.86 11.60
C SER A 193 -9.23 -19.78 10.47
N ALA A 194 -8.72 -19.23 9.36
CA ALA A 194 -8.21 -19.96 8.22
C ALA A 194 -6.69 -20.12 8.28
N ASP A 195 -6.15 -21.12 7.57
CA ASP A 195 -4.70 -21.24 7.32
C ASP A 195 -4.29 -20.28 6.19
N TRP A 196 -4.44 -18.99 6.48
CA TRP A 196 -4.21 -17.93 5.51
C TRP A 196 -2.73 -17.80 5.13
N GLN A 197 -1.80 -18.07 6.05
CA GLN A 197 -0.35 -17.99 5.77
C GLN A 197 0.04 -18.99 4.69
N THR A 198 -0.37 -20.24 4.82
CA THR A 198 -0.12 -21.28 3.81
C THR A 198 -0.81 -20.92 2.50
N THR A 199 -2.04 -20.42 2.55
CA THR A 199 -2.78 -19.99 1.35
C THR A 199 -2.02 -18.89 0.60
N ILE A 200 -1.55 -17.85 1.29
CA ILE A 200 -0.81 -16.76 0.67
C ILE A 200 0.56 -17.23 0.14
N LEU A 201 1.25 -18.12 0.86
CA LEU A 201 2.51 -18.70 0.41
C LEU A 201 2.33 -19.49 -0.89
N GLN A 202 1.31 -20.35 -0.97
CA GLN A 202 0.97 -21.10 -2.19
C GLN A 202 0.63 -20.17 -3.35
N MET A 203 -0.16 -19.14 -3.10
CA MET A 203 -0.51 -18.13 -4.10
C MET A 203 0.73 -17.38 -4.60
N ASN A 204 1.62 -16.97 -3.70
CA ASN A 204 2.88 -16.31 -4.05
C ASN A 204 3.76 -17.21 -4.94
N THR A 205 3.89 -18.49 -4.57
CA THR A 205 4.63 -19.48 -5.37
C THR A 205 4.02 -19.62 -6.75
N GLN A 206 2.71 -19.81 -6.82
CA GLN A 206 2.01 -19.96 -8.10
C GLN A 206 2.15 -18.71 -8.99
N LEU A 207 2.03 -17.51 -8.44
CA LEU A 207 2.22 -16.26 -9.18
C LEU A 207 3.65 -16.16 -9.73
N LYS A 208 4.66 -16.44 -8.90
CA LYS A 208 6.07 -16.45 -9.33
C LYS A 208 6.30 -17.45 -10.46
N ASP A 209 5.86 -18.69 -10.30
CA ASP A 209 6.09 -19.75 -11.28
C ASP A 209 5.42 -19.46 -12.62
N GLN A 210 4.20 -18.91 -12.58
CA GLN A 210 3.42 -18.65 -13.79
C GLN A 210 3.81 -17.38 -14.52
N LEU A 211 4.25 -16.34 -13.81
CA LEU A 211 4.56 -15.05 -14.41
C LEU A 211 6.04 -14.87 -14.75
N SER A 212 6.94 -15.65 -14.13
CA SER A 212 8.40 -15.49 -14.29
C SER A 212 8.87 -15.50 -15.75
N GLY A 213 8.26 -16.31 -16.62
CA GLY A 213 8.62 -16.38 -18.03
C GLY A 213 8.39 -15.07 -18.80
N LEU A 214 7.56 -14.17 -18.29
CA LEU A 214 7.33 -12.89 -18.90
C LEU A 214 8.52 -11.93 -18.81
N VAL A 215 9.48 -12.18 -17.92
CA VAL A 215 10.71 -11.35 -17.82
C VAL A 215 11.53 -11.39 -19.12
N GLU A 216 11.46 -12.50 -19.86
CA GLU A 216 12.15 -12.67 -21.16
C GLU A 216 11.42 -11.98 -22.32
N HIS A 217 10.20 -11.47 -22.09
CA HIS A 217 9.45 -10.81 -23.14
C HIS A 217 10.00 -9.41 -23.42
N ARG A 218 10.28 -9.12 -24.70
CA ARG A 218 10.96 -7.89 -25.16
C ARG A 218 10.36 -6.56 -24.68
N SER A 219 9.08 -6.55 -24.34
CA SER A 219 8.36 -5.35 -23.92
C SER A 219 8.13 -5.30 -22.39
N VAL A 220 8.60 -6.31 -21.65
CA VAL A 220 8.51 -6.37 -20.20
C VAL A 220 9.82 -5.90 -19.60
N LYS A 221 9.71 -4.98 -18.64
CA LYS A 221 10.86 -4.45 -17.87
C LYS A 221 11.17 -5.32 -16.66
N ASP A 222 10.12 -5.74 -15.95
CA ASP A 222 10.25 -6.47 -14.70
C ASP A 222 9.00 -7.29 -14.37
N VAL A 223 9.19 -8.40 -13.65
CA VAL A 223 8.12 -9.21 -13.07
C VAL A 223 8.43 -9.48 -11.61
N ARG A 224 7.54 -9.07 -10.72
CA ARG A 224 7.75 -9.20 -9.27
C ARG A 224 6.50 -9.69 -8.55
N CYS A 225 6.69 -10.52 -7.54
CA CYS A 225 5.61 -11.07 -6.72
C CYS A 225 5.98 -11.03 -5.24
N LEU A 226 5.02 -10.63 -4.41
CA LEU A 226 5.15 -10.65 -2.95
C LEU A 226 3.78 -11.00 -2.33
N GLY A 227 3.71 -12.08 -1.57
CA GLY A 227 2.45 -12.55 -1.02
C GLY A 227 1.39 -12.78 -2.10
N ALA A 228 0.22 -12.20 -1.93
CA ALA A 228 -0.88 -12.27 -2.90
C ALA A 228 -0.87 -11.08 -3.89
N ILE A 229 0.31 -10.68 -4.34
CA ILE A 229 0.51 -9.58 -5.28
C ILE A 229 1.42 -10.04 -6.39
N GLY A 230 0.99 -9.86 -7.65
CA GLY A 230 1.82 -10.05 -8.84
C GLY A 230 1.83 -8.78 -9.68
N VAL A 231 2.98 -8.39 -10.19
CA VAL A 231 3.17 -7.18 -11.01
C VAL A 231 4.02 -7.49 -12.22
N ILE A 232 3.54 -7.09 -13.38
CA ILE A 232 4.30 -7.08 -14.64
C ILE A 232 4.48 -5.61 -15.01
N GLU A 233 5.70 -5.13 -15.06
CA GLU A 233 6.03 -3.77 -15.47
C GLU A 233 6.47 -3.78 -16.92
N MET A 234 5.78 -3.01 -17.75
CA MET A 234 6.10 -2.85 -19.16
C MET A 234 7.17 -1.77 -19.34
N LEU A 235 7.94 -1.85 -20.42
CA LEU A 235 8.90 -0.81 -20.81
C LEU A 235 8.20 0.51 -21.16
N GLU A 236 7.08 0.42 -21.88
CA GLU A 236 6.30 1.56 -22.36
C GLU A 236 4.95 1.67 -21.65
N GLU A 237 4.33 2.84 -21.73
CA GLU A 237 2.98 3.08 -21.23
C GLU A 237 1.96 2.14 -21.90
N ILE A 238 1.02 1.67 -21.10
CA ILE A 238 -0.02 0.75 -21.55
C ILE A 238 -1.20 1.56 -22.13
N ASP A 239 -1.62 1.23 -23.34
CA ASP A 239 -2.93 1.65 -23.82
C ASP A 239 -4.02 0.88 -23.06
N ILE A 240 -4.49 1.50 -21.97
CA ILE A 240 -5.47 0.89 -21.05
C ILE A 240 -6.76 0.54 -21.79
N GLY A 241 -7.21 1.39 -22.72
CA GLY A 241 -8.46 1.16 -23.47
C GLY A 241 -8.38 -0.07 -24.37
N LYS A 242 -7.22 -0.32 -24.96
CA LYS A 242 -6.96 -1.46 -25.83
C LYS A 242 -6.77 -2.74 -25.02
N ILE A 243 -5.84 -2.72 -24.07
CA ILE A 243 -5.49 -3.93 -23.31
C ILE A 243 -6.66 -4.45 -22.46
N GLN A 244 -7.50 -3.56 -21.93
CA GLN A 244 -8.65 -3.97 -21.12
C GLN A 244 -9.70 -4.74 -21.94
N LYS A 245 -9.91 -4.34 -23.20
CA LYS A 245 -10.79 -5.09 -24.12
C LYS A 245 -10.26 -6.50 -24.39
N GLU A 246 -8.94 -6.63 -24.54
CA GLU A 246 -8.30 -7.93 -24.74
C GLU A 246 -8.40 -8.82 -23.51
N PHE A 247 -8.22 -8.26 -22.30
CA PHE A 247 -8.44 -9.02 -21.05
C PHE A 247 -9.88 -9.52 -20.95
N VAL A 248 -10.85 -8.68 -21.27
CA VAL A 248 -12.27 -9.09 -21.28
C VAL A 248 -12.53 -10.19 -22.30
N SER A 249 -11.93 -10.10 -23.50
CA SER A 249 -12.06 -11.15 -24.51
C SER A 249 -11.46 -12.49 -24.11
N GLU A 250 -10.41 -12.47 -23.23
CA GLU A 250 -9.83 -13.67 -22.62
C GLU A 250 -10.65 -14.18 -21.42
N GLY A 251 -11.75 -13.51 -21.07
CA GLY A 251 -12.61 -13.85 -19.93
C GLY A 251 -12.00 -13.53 -18.57
N ILE A 252 -11.13 -12.53 -18.50
CA ILE A 252 -10.52 -12.05 -17.29
C ILE A 252 -10.74 -10.54 -17.10
N TRP A 253 -10.73 -10.08 -15.85
CA TRP A 253 -10.85 -8.67 -15.52
C TRP A 253 -9.62 -8.17 -14.78
N ILE A 254 -8.86 -7.26 -15.39
CA ILE A 254 -7.65 -6.65 -14.82
C ILE A 254 -7.69 -5.14 -15.11
N ARG A 255 -7.25 -4.34 -14.17
CA ARG A 255 -7.13 -2.87 -14.30
C ARG A 255 -5.67 -2.45 -14.32
N PRO A 256 -5.01 -2.41 -15.49
CA PRO A 256 -3.68 -1.86 -15.60
C PRO A 256 -3.67 -0.37 -15.24
N PHE A 257 -2.53 0.13 -14.79
CA PHE A 257 -2.33 1.56 -14.69
C PHE A 257 -0.89 1.92 -15.10
N ASP A 258 -0.74 3.03 -15.82
CA ASP A 258 0.55 3.50 -16.33
C ASP A 258 1.27 2.37 -17.10
N LYS A 259 2.40 1.88 -16.64
CA LYS A 259 3.18 0.78 -17.23
C LYS A 259 2.93 -0.57 -16.55
N ARG A 260 1.96 -0.71 -15.64
CA ARG A 260 1.82 -1.88 -14.76
C ARG A 260 0.54 -2.64 -15.02
N ILE A 261 0.72 -3.94 -15.25
CA ILE A 261 -0.33 -4.95 -15.16
C ILE A 261 -0.16 -5.61 -13.79
N TYR A 262 -1.16 -5.56 -12.92
CA TYR A 262 -1.03 -6.09 -11.58
C TYR A 262 -2.21 -6.95 -11.17
N LEU A 263 -1.94 -7.87 -10.27
CA LEU A 263 -2.85 -8.84 -9.70
C LEU A 263 -2.86 -8.71 -8.19
N MET A 264 -4.05 -8.58 -7.61
CA MET A 264 -4.30 -8.65 -6.17
C MET A 264 -5.55 -9.53 -5.94
N PRO A 265 -5.47 -10.82 -6.22
CA PRO A 265 -6.63 -11.71 -6.15
C PRO A 265 -7.16 -11.84 -4.73
N PRO A 266 -8.44 -12.23 -4.54
CA PRO A 266 -8.97 -12.62 -3.24
C PRO A 266 -8.30 -13.92 -2.77
N TYR A 267 -8.15 -14.10 -1.44
CA TYR A 267 -7.42 -15.26 -0.90
C TYR A 267 -8.13 -16.59 -1.13
N ASN A 268 -9.43 -16.57 -1.36
CA ASN A 268 -10.24 -17.76 -1.67
C ASN A 268 -10.32 -18.10 -3.17
N ILE A 269 -9.52 -17.43 -4.01
CA ILE A 269 -9.42 -17.81 -5.42
C ILE A 269 -8.87 -19.23 -5.54
N SER A 270 -9.46 -20.04 -6.43
CA SER A 270 -8.92 -21.38 -6.70
C SER A 270 -7.59 -21.28 -7.46
N ALA A 271 -6.72 -22.30 -7.29
CA ALA A 271 -5.48 -22.40 -8.06
C ALA A 271 -5.75 -22.43 -9.58
N GLU A 272 -6.88 -23.01 -10.00
CA GLU A 272 -7.29 -23.07 -11.39
C GLU A 272 -7.70 -21.70 -11.92
N ASP A 273 -8.50 -20.93 -11.16
CA ASP A 273 -8.89 -19.58 -11.56
C ASP A 273 -7.70 -18.62 -11.56
N LEU A 274 -6.79 -18.75 -10.60
CA LEU A 274 -5.54 -17.99 -10.59
C LEU A 274 -4.69 -18.31 -11.84
N LYS A 275 -4.61 -19.59 -12.24
CA LYS A 275 -3.95 -20.02 -13.47
C LYS A 275 -4.64 -19.49 -14.73
N LYS A 276 -5.97 -19.45 -14.74
CA LYS A 276 -6.73 -18.85 -15.85
C LYS A 276 -6.39 -17.36 -15.98
N LEU A 277 -6.33 -16.65 -14.85
CA LEU A 277 -6.01 -15.23 -14.79
C LEU A 277 -4.60 -14.95 -15.33
N THR A 278 -3.59 -15.65 -14.83
CA THR A 278 -2.18 -15.48 -15.27
C THR A 278 -1.98 -15.87 -16.74
N ASN A 279 -2.58 -16.98 -17.17
CA ASN A 279 -2.51 -17.40 -18.57
C ASN A 279 -3.18 -16.38 -19.53
N GLY A 280 -4.30 -15.79 -19.10
CA GLY A 280 -4.95 -14.72 -19.87
C GLY A 280 -4.05 -13.50 -20.03
N ILE A 281 -3.35 -13.10 -18.96
CA ILE A 281 -2.35 -12.02 -19.02
C ILE A 281 -1.25 -12.36 -20.03
N ILE A 282 -0.66 -13.55 -19.91
CA ILE A 282 0.44 -13.98 -20.77
C ILE A 282 0.01 -13.95 -22.26
N ARG A 283 -1.19 -14.48 -22.57
CA ARG A 283 -1.71 -14.43 -23.93
C ARG A 283 -1.91 -13.02 -24.47
N VAL A 284 -2.45 -12.13 -23.64
CA VAL A 284 -2.69 -10.73 -24.03
C VAL A 284 -1.38 -9.98 -24.21
N VAL A 285 -0.41 -10.13 -23.30
CA VAL A 285 0.92 -9.52 -23.45
C VAL A 285 1.60 -9.99 -24.74
N ASN A 286 1.66 -11.31 -24.98
CA ASN A 286 2.27 -11.86 -26.20
C ASN A 286 1.55 -11.45 -27.50
N ARG A 287 0.26 -11.10 -27.44
CA ARG A 287 -0.53 -10.68 -28.61
C ARG A 287 -0.36 -9.21 -28.94
N LEU A 288 -0.23 -8.37 -27.92
CA LEU A 288 -0.25 -6.92 -28.10
C LEU A 288 1.14 -6.28 -28.22
N TYR A 289 2.15 -6.92 -27.64
CA TYR A 289 3.49 -6.40 -27.49
C TYR A 289 4.55 -7.34 -28.06
#